data_48d5dcfa8de3e521a8b683b5bd11b962
#
_entry.id   48d5dcfa8de3e521a8b683b5bd11b962
#
_cell.length_a   1.000
_cell.length_b   1.000
_cell.length_c   1.000
_cell.angle_alpha   90.00
_cell.angle_beta   90.00
_cell.angle_gamma   90.00
#
_symmetry.space_group_name_H-M   'P 1'
#
loop_
_entity.id
_entity.type
_entity.pdbx_description
1 polymer ?
#
loop_
_entity_poly.entity_id
_entity_poly.type
_entity_poly.pdbx_seq_one_letter_code
_entity_poly.pdbx_strand_id
1 'polypeptide(L)'
;LDKLSQRRQLLSREIADELSPDDIAWQLELTGYGQSTPVILGEKVFVASVAGPMKEQCLVQCFDLKSGSELWQFCCPSTKRVPSNYMASRAAPTPVVDEKVLYVFFETGDLVALDLSGKKLWQRVLSEEFGEFENNHGLGSSPAQNASHLFLNLEHKGPSHLVALDKSNGKTEWTVDRPSGSSWSSPIVVAPAGSAQVLVSSAGAVTSYNASNGKEIWSVDGLDGNSVPSPTVSAGKLFIGARLPEFAEEGSIRSNCCLDLANLSNGSPEVVWKADKAISDYASPVVAGDFVYFINKVGVLHCLDVNSGEMHYRKRLSGSCWATPLVSGSNVYLFCKDGMTQVIEASKEFKLVAENRIWDPTSPPKPETYVENKSRGGHGHGSHGQSSGSAQHGAAKPGDPKSTASKSGPPVGASRRPGSGMIAALMRGDANGDGILEGDEISKDFQPMLARVDKNKDGKLDAKELEAMAKSFAERRAGARTGAADPIVYGIAASDGNIVIRTGTRLYCIRN
;
A
#
# COMPACT_ATOMS: atom_id res chain seq x y z
N LEU A 1 2.70 20.36 -19.58
CA LEU A 1 2.31 20.01 -18.18
C LEU A 1 0.81 19.96 -18.02
N ASP A 2 0.13 20.80 -18.69
CA ASP A 2 -1.32 20.85 -18.73
C ASP A 2 -1.99 19.55 -19.22
N LYS A 3 -1.35 18.79 -20.11
CA LYS A 3 -1.98 17.61 -20.71
C LYS A 3 -1.99 16.36 -19.81
N LEU A 4 -1.11 16.23 -18.82
CA LEU A 4 -1.10 15.07 -17.91
C LEU A 4 -1.91 15.33 -16.64
N SER A 5 -1.89 16.52 -16.09
CA SER A 5 -2.81 16.96 -15.05
C SER A 5 -4.24 17.18 -15.59
N GLN A 6 -4.37 17.69 -16.80
CA GLN A 6 -5.65 17.81 -17.53
C GLN A 6 -6.23 16.45 -17.94
N ARG A 7 -5.42 15.40 -18.20
CA ARG A 7 -5.95 14.04 -18.44
C ARG A 7 -6.59 13.39 -17.21
N ARG A 8 -6.28 13.85 -15.99
CA ARG A 8 -7.07 13.51 -14.80
C ARG A 8 -8.38 14.34 -14.68
N GLN A 9 -8.51 15.42 -15.42
CA GLN A 9 -9.67 16.33 -15.41
C GLN A 9 -10.58 16.23 -16.63
N LEU A 10 -10.13 15.63 -17.75
CA LEU A 10 -10.95 15.47 -18.95
C LEU A 10 -11.63 14.09 -18.95
N LEU A 11 -12.56 13.89 -18.02
CA LEU A 11 -13.68 13.02 -18.28
C LEU A 11 -14.58 13.78 -19.25
N SER A 12 -14.56 13.44 -20.54
CA SER A 12 -15.35 14.11 -21.58
C SER A 12 -16.86 13.89 -21.41
N ARG A 13 -17.25 12.98 -20.51
CA ARG A 13 -18.61 12.78 -20.00
C ARG A 13 -18.56 12.65 -18.49
N GLU A 14 -19.50 13.29 -17.80
CA GLU A 14 -19.68 13.12 -16.38
C GLU A 14 -19.99 11.66 -16.07
N ILE A 15 -19.42 11.17 -14.98
CA ILE A 15 -19.74 9.86 -14.45
C ILE A 15 -21.09 9.97 -13.75
N ALA A 16 -21.98 8.98 -13.91
CA ALA A 16 -23.24 8.98 -13.19
C ALA A 16 -23.03 8.87 -11.68
N ASP A 17 -23.93 9.48 -10.97
CA ASP A 17 -23.98 9.43 -9.52
C ASP A 17 -24.60 8.11 -9.03
N GLU A 18 -25.57 7.60 -9.75
CA GLU A 18 -26.20 6.31 -9.48
C GLU A 18 -25.50 5.21 -10.28
N LEU A 19 -24.96 4.23 -9.55
CA LEU A 19 -24.26 3.07 -10.09
C LEU A 19 -24.94 1.83 -9.50
N SER A 20 -25.61 1.06 -10.30
CA SER A 20 -26.27 -0.18 -9.89
C SER A 20 -25.55 -1.41 -10.47
N PRO A 21 -25.76 -2.61 -9.94
CA PRO A 21 -25.29 -3.83 -10.59
C PRO A 21 -25.80 -4.00 -12.02
N ASP A 22 -26.93 -3.39 -12.35
CA ASP A 22 -27.52 -3.42 -13.71
C ASP A 22 -26.75 -2.53 -14.69
N ASP A 23 -25.97 -1.57 -14.20
CA ASP A 23 -25.11 -0.69 -15.01
C ASP A 23 -23.75 -1.33 -15.32
N ILE A 24 -23.52 -2.57 -14.86
CA ILE A 24 -22.30 -3.31 -15.19
C ILE A 24 -22.35 -3.69 -16.66
N ALA A 25 -21.61 -2.94 -17.48
CA ALA A 25 -21.49 -3.21 -18.91
C ALA A 25 -20.80 -4.55 -19.18
N TRP A 26 -19.79 -4.87 -18.36
CA TRP A 26 -19.10 -6.15 -18.37
C TRP A 26 -18.36 -6.40 -17.04
N GLN A 27 -18.16 -7.67 -16.75
CA GLN A 27 -17.28 -8.13 -15.68
C GLN A 27 -16.46 -9.33 -16.17
N LEU A 28 -15.26 -9.50 -15.67
CA LEU A 28 -14.38 -10.60 -16.06
C LEU A 28 -13.46 -11.03 -14.92
N GLU A 29 -12.98 -12.26 -14.99
CA GLU A 29 -11.94 -12.77 -14.11
C GLU A 29 -10.57 -12.60 -14.77
N LEU A 30 -9.58 -12.13 -13.99
CA LEU A 30 -8.21 -11.91 -14.40
C LEU A 30 -7.37 -13.19 -14.21
N THR A 31 -6.41 -13.38 -15.06
CA THR A 31 -5.33 -14.35 -14.81
C THR A 31 -4.41 -13.81 -13.72
N GLY A 32 -4.27 -14.57 -12.64
CA GLY A 32 -3.45 -14.15 -11.48
C GLY A 32 -4.16 -13.17 -10.55
N TYR A 33 -3.41 -12.60 -9.64
CA TYR A 33 -3.88 -11.67 -8.61
C TYR A 33 -3.11 -10.36 -8.69
N GLY A 34 -3.79 -9.23 -8.55
CA GLY A 34 -3.13 -7.92 -8.56
C GLY A 34 -3.88 -6.86 -7.76
N GLN A 35 -3.13 -5.85 -7.33
CA GLN A 35 -3.61 -4.76 -6.47
C GLN A 35 -3.44 -3.38 -7.12
N SER A 36 -2.83 -3.33 -8.30
CA SER A 36 -2.65 -2.07 -9.05
C SER A 36 -3.98 -1.48 -9.50
N THR A 37 -4.04 -0.17 -9.63
CA THR A 37 -5.14 0.50 -10.32
C THR A 37 -5.15 0.09 -11.79
N PRO A 38 -6.31 -0.14 -12.43
CA PRO A 38 -6.40 -0.25 -13.88
C PRO A 38 -5.92 1.03 -14.55
N VAL A 39 -5.34 0.91 -15.74
CA VAL A 39 -4.91 2.08 -16.53
C VAL A 39 -5.67 2.10 -17.83
N ILE A 40 -6.28 3.24 -18.17
CA ILE A 40 -7.05 3.42 -19.41
C ILE A 40 -6.30 4.35 -20.35
N LEU A 41 -6.17 3.92 -21.61
CA LEU A 41 -5.69 4.77 -22.71
C LEU A 41 -6.56 4.54 -23.95
N GLY A 42 -7.34 5.51 -24.32
CA GLY A 42 -8.35 5.37 -25.39
C GLY A 42 -9.32 4.24 -25.04
N GLU A 43 -9.46 3.25 -25.94
CA GLU A 43 -10.35 2.10 -25.76
C GLU A 43 -9.67 0.89 -25.08
N LYS A 44 -8.48 1.07 -24.50
CA LYS A 44 -7.73 -0.03 -23.87
C LYS A 44 -7.66 0.12 -22.37
N VAL A 45 -7.82 -1.00 -21.67
CA VAL A 45 -7.65 -1.14 -20.22
C VAL A 45 -6.46 -2.05 -19.96
N PHE A 46 -5.48 -1.59 -19.18
CA PHE A 46 -4.30 -2.38 -18.83
C PHE A 46 -4.29 -2.68 -17.33
N VAL A 47 -3.93 -3.90 -16.99
CA VAL A 47 -3.74 -4.35 -15.60
C VAL A 47 -2.49 -5.21 -15.46
N ALA A 48 -1.85 -5.13 -14.31
CA ALA A 48 -0.74 -6.00 -13.93
C ALA A 48 -1.21 -7.03 -12.88
N SER A 49 -0.72 -8.24 -12.94
CA SER A 49 -1.00 -9.32 -11.99
C SER A 49 0.24 -10.18 -11.79
N VAL A 50 0.26 -10.95 -10.70
CA VAL A 50 1.25 -12.02 -10.47
C VAL A 50 0.55 -13.34 -10.27
N ALA A 51 1.19 -14.43 -10.64
CA ALA A 51 0.65 -15.78 -10.48
C ALA A 51 1.63 -16.70 -9.77
N GLY A 52 1.07 -17.68 -9.06
CA GLY A 52 1.81 -18.68 -8.30
C GLY A 52 2.08 -18.28 -6.84
N PRO A 53 2.34 -19.29 -5.95
CA PRO A 53 2.52 -19.09 -4.52
C PRO A 53 3.79 -18.29 -4.17
N MET A 54 4.76 -18.27 -5.08
CA MET A 54 6.01 -17.52 -4.97
C MET A 54 6.07 -16.37 -6.01
N LYS A 55 4.92 -15.98 -6.56
CA LYS A 55 4.81 -14.98 -7.64
C LYS A 55 5.72 -15.33 -8.82
N GLU A 56 5.65 -16.57 -9.24
CA GLU A 56 6.53 -17.14 -10.28
C GLU A 56 6.37 -16.48 -11.64
N GLN A 57 5.23 -15.83 -11.86
CA GLN A 57 4.91 -15.19 -13.13
C GLN A 57 4.45 -13.76 -12.93
N CYS A 58 4.97 -12.88 -13.76
CA CYS A 58 4.53 -11.50 -13.94
C CYS A 58 3.62 -11.45 -15.17
N LEU A 59 2.42 -10.90 -15.02
CA LEU A 59 1.38 -10.87 -16.04
C LEU A 59 0.95 -9.43 -16.32
N VAL A 60 0.78 -9.12 -17.59
CA VAL A 60 0.15 -7.86 -18.04
C VAL A 60 -0.96 -8.22 -19.01
N GLN A 61 -2.16 -7.75 -18.76
CA GLN A 61 -3.33 -8.00 -19.60
C GLN A 61 -3.90 -6.69 -20.13
N CYS A 62 -4.34 -6.72 -21.36
CA CYS A 62 -5.02 -5.62 -22.03
C CYS A 62 -6.41 -6.06 -22.46
N PHE A 63 -7.39 -5.24 -22.12
CA PHE A 63 -8.79 -5.47 -22.48
C PHE A 63 -9.34 -4.30 -23.30
N ASP A 64 -10.30 -4.59 -24.12
CA ASP A 64 -11.12 -3.58 -24.78
C ASP A 64 -12.07 -2.93 -23.76
N LEU A 65 -12.04 -1.62 -23.64
CA LEU A 65 -12.85 -0.87 -22.68
C LEU A 65 -14.36 -1.03 -22.92
N LYS A 66 -14.76 -1.20 -24.20
CA LYS A 66 -16.15 -1.27 -24.58
C LYS A 66 -16.77 -2.63 -24.30
N SER A 67 -16.06 -3.69 -24.61
CA SER A 67 -16.56 -5.07 -24.56
C SER A 67 -16.04 -5.89 -23.37
N GLY A 68 -14.93 -5.50 -22.75
CA GLY A 68 -14.21 -6.32 -21.77
C GLY A 68 -13.43 -7.48 -22.39
N SER A 69 -13.41 -7.61 -23.73
CA SER A 69 -12.68 -8.68 -24.39
C SER A 69 -11.18 -8.53 -24.19
N GLU A 70 -10.48 -9.62 -23.86
CA GLU A 70 -9.03 -9.62 -23.78
C GLU A 70 -8.43 -9.43 -25.19
N LEU A 71 -7.64 -8.38 -25.36
CA LEU A 71 -6.95 -8.08 -26.62
C LEU A 71 -5.62 -8.81 -26.70
N TRP A 72 -4.89 -8.88 -25.59
CA TRP A 72 -3.65 -9.61 -25.49
C TRP A 72 -3.24 -9.79 -24.00
N GLN A 73 -2.39 -10.78 -23.78
CA GLN A 73 -1.72 -11.04 -22.52
C GLN A 73 -0.22 -11.18 -22.75
N PHE A 74 0.56 -10.48 -21.94
CA PHE A 74 2.00 -10.68 -21.81
C PHE A 74 2.29 -11.44 -20.53
N CYS A 75 3.20 -12.41 -20.59
CA CYS A 75 3.65 -13.16 -19.41
C CYS A 75 5.18 -13.31 -19.48
N CYS A 76 5.83 -13.11 -18.34
CA CYS A 76 7.23 -13.48 -18.18
C CYS A 76 7.47 -14.12 -16.81
N PRO A 77 8.48 -15.02 -16.68
CA PRO A 77 8.92 -15.51 -15.40
C PRO A 77 9.35 -14.34 -14.52
N SER A 78 8.94 -14.37 -13.25
CA SER A 78 9.51 -13.47 -12.26
C SER A 78 10.97 -13.84 -12.02
N THR A 79 11.85 -12.86 -12.08
CA THR A 79 13.28 -13.08 -11.83
C THR A 79 13.52 -13.49 -10.38
N LYS A 80 12.77 -12.93 -9.46
CA LYS A 80 12.85 -13.24 -8.03
C LYS A 80 11.56 -13.85 -7.52
N ARG A 81 11.68 -14.99 -6.85
CA ARG A 81 10.55 -15.62 -6.19
C ARG A 81 10.31 -15.03 -4.81
N VAL A 82 9.16 -14.42 -4.62
CA VAL A 82 8.75 -13.78 -3.37
C VAL A 82 7.47 -14.43 -2.87
N PRO A 83 7.39 -14.88 -1.60
CA PRO A 83 6.18 -15.50 -1.08
C PRO A 83 4.95 -14.60 -1.24
N SER A 84 3.88 -15.15 -1.77
CA SER A 84 2.58 -14.50 -1.81
C SER A 84 1.86 -14.75 -0.49
N ASN A 85 1.40 -13.70 0.16
CA ASN A 85 0.55 -13.77 1.34
C ASN A 85 -0.43 -12.57 1.35
N TYR A 86 -1.40 -12.61 2.25
CA TYR A 86 -2.47 -11.62 2.30
C TYR A 86 -1.97 -10.17 2.44
N MET A 87 -0.89 -9.94 3.20
CA MET A 87 -0.37 -8.59 3.48
C MET A 87 0.72 -8.14 2.51
N ALA A 88 1.22 -9.02 1.65
CA ALA A 88 2.28 -8.68 0.71
C ALA A 88 1.73 -8.03 -0.56
N SER A 89 2.48 -7.11 -1.12
CA SER A 89 2.24 -6.56 -2.46
C SER A 89 2.12 -7.69 -3.49
N ARG A 90 1.16 -7.56 -4.39
CA ARG A 90 0.90 -8.46 -5.51
C ARG A 90 0.58 -7.62 -6.72
N ALA A 91 1.60 -7.32 -7.51
CA ALA A 91 1.52 -6.36 -8.60
C ALA A 91 0.80 -5.06 -8.14
N ALA A 92 1.17 -4.53 -6.96
CA ALA A 92 0.58 -3.32 -6.42
C ALA A 92 1.04 -2.04 -7.15
N PRO A 93 2.29 -1.94 -7.67
CA PRO A 93 2.67 -0.81 -8.48
C PRO A 93 1.74 -0.66 -9.69
N THR A 94 1.12 0.49 -9.83
CA THR A 94 0.25 0.80 -10.96
C THR A 94 1.11 1.07 -12.20
N PRO A 95 0.82 0.42 -13.34
CA PRO A 95 1.52 0.70 -14.60
C PRO A 95 1.37 2.15 -15.02
N VAL A 96 2.33 2.66 -15.78
CA VAL A 96 2.20 3.95 -16.47
C VAL A 96 2.23 3.74 -17.98
N VAL A 97 1.45 4.51 -18.71
CA VAL A 97 1.33 4.42 -20.16
C VAL A 97 1.48 5.80 -20.78
N ASP A 98 2.14 5.88 -21.92
CA ASP A 98 2.09 7.02 -22.81
C ASP A 98 1.38 6.64 -24.14
N GLU A 99 1.49 7.48 -25.13
CA GLU A 99 0.79 7.27 -26.41
C GLU A 99 1.25 6.00 -27.16
N LYS A 100 2.39 5.41 -26.80
CA LYS A 100 3.06 4.31 -27.54
C LYS A 100 3.46 3.14 -26.68
N VAL A 101 3.77 3.35 -25.41
CA VAL A 101 4.45 2.37 -24.57
C VAL A 101 3.79 2.29 -23.20
N LEU A 102 3.59 1.06 -22.74
CA LEU A 102 3.17 0.70 -21.39
C LEU A 102 4.38 0.23 -20.59
N TYR A 103 4.59 0.80 -19.41
CA TYR A 103 5.68 0.45 -18.50
C TYR A 103 5.09 -0.17 -17.23
N VAL A 104 5.54 -1.37 -16.91
CA VAL A 104 5.01 -2.14 -15.78
C VAL A 104 6.14 -2.55 -14.86
N PHE A 105 6.08 -2.14 -13.62
CA PHE A 105 7.01 -2.53 -12.57
C PHE A 105 6.34 -3.49 -11.60
N PHE A 106 7.07 -4.54 -11.25
CA PHE A 106 6.63 -5.55 -10.27
C PHE A 106 7.50 -5.49 -9.01
N GLU A 107 6.90 -5.80 -7.88
CA GLU A 107 7.60 -5.84 -6.59
C GLU A 107 8.74 -6.86 -6.51
N THR A 108 8.84 -7.75 -7.49
CA THR A 108 9.94 -8.70 -7.66
C THR A 108 11.21 -8.06 -8.23
N GLY A 109 11.11 -6.82 -8.69
CA GLY A 109 12.19 -6.06 -9.33
C GLY A 109 12.13 -6.09 -10.85
N ASP A 110 11.23 -6.87 -11.43
CA ASP A 110 11.04 -6.90 -12.88
C ASP A 110 10.35 -5.63 -13.37
N LEU A 111 10.94 -4.98 -14.37
CA LEU A 111 10.38 -3.83 -15.07
C LEU A 111 10.34 -4.14 -16.56
N VAL A 112 9.17 -4.03 -17.17
CA VAL A 112 8.99 -4.29 -18.60
C VAL A 112 8.39 -3.08 -19.32
N ALA A 113 8.84 -2.83 -20.54
CA ALA A 113 8.21 -1.91 -21.47
C ALA A 113 7.60 -2.69 -22.62
N LEU A 114 6.32 -2.47 -22.87
CA LEU A 114 5.54 -3.12 -23.92
C LEU A 114 4.98 -2.04 -24.86
N ASP A 115 4.93 -2.33 -26.15
CA ASP A 115 4.10 -1.52 -27.03
C ASP A 115 2.60 -1.77 -26.74
N LEU A 116 1.73 -0.97 -27.31
CA LEU A 116 0.28 -1.10 -27.08
C LEU A 116 -0.35 -2.35 -27.70
N SER A 117 0.43 -3.17 -28.41
CA SER A 117 0.02 -4.50 -28.90
C SER A 117 0.49 -5.64 -28.00
N GLY A 118 1.21 -5.33 -26.90
CA GLY A 118 1.73 -6.30 -25.94
C GLY A 118 3.11 -6.86 -26.29
N LYS A 119 3.75 -6.35 -27.33
CA LYS A 119 5.10 -6.77 -27.71
C LYS A 119 6.14 -6.13 -26.79
N LYS A 120 7.01 -6.95 -26.22
CA LYS A 120 8.10 -6.47 -25.36
C LYS A 120 9.11 -5.66 -26.16
N LEU A 121 9.37 -4.44 -25.73
CA LEU A 121 10.39 -3.54 -26.26
C LEU A 121 11.70 -3.72 -25.51
N TRP A 122 11.67 -3.67 -24.18
CA TRP A 122 12.81 -3.93 -23.34
C TRP A 122 12.35 -4.43 -21.94
N GLN A 123 13.30 -4.96 -21.17
CA GLN A 123 13.08 -5.44 -19.81
C GLN A 123 14.34 -5.17 -18.98
N ARG A 124 14.13 -4.87 -17.69
CA ARG A 124 15.17 -4.72 -16.69
C ARG A 124 14.82 -5.51 -15.44
N VAL A 125 15.83 -5.87 -14.69
CA VAL A 125 15.72 -6.53 -13.39
C VAL A 125 16.40 -5.67 -12.35
N LEU A 126 15.64 -4.75 -11.75
CA LEU A 126 16.19 -3.75 -10.85
C LEU A 126 16.70 -4.34 -9.54
N SER A 127 16.19 -5.50 -9.12
CA SER A 127 16.69 -6.20 -7.94
C SER A 127 18.09 -6.82 -8.13
N GLU A 128 18.55 -7.05 -9.37
CA GLU A 128 19.93 -7.46 -9.66
C GLU A 128 20.92 -6.27 -9.61
N GLU A 129 20.44 -5.08 -9.92
CA GLU A 129 21.26 -3.87 -9.98
C GLU A 129 21.35 -3.14 -8.65
N PHE A 130 20.21 -3.03 -7.96
CA PHE A 130 20.07 -2.25 -6.70
C PHE A 130 19.98 -3.15 -5.46
N GLY A 131 20.17 -4.46 -5.61
CA GLY A 131 20.09 -5.43 -4.53
C GLY A 131 18.67 -5.87 -4.20
N GLU A 132 18.57 -6.77 -3.23
CA GLU A 132 17.30 -7.34 -2.79
C GLU A 132 16.45 -6.31 -2.08
N PHE A 133 15.16 -6.21 -2.44
CA PHE A 133 14.24 -5.30 -1.79
C PHE A 133 13.75 -5.86 -0.46
N GLU A 134 14.31 -5.36 0.63
CA GLU A 134 13.97 -5.75 2.00
C GLU A 134 12.77 -4.96 2.50
N ASN A 135 11.55 -5.44 2.22
CA ASN A 135 10.32 -4.81 2.69
C ASN A 135 9.33 -5.86 3.19
N ASN A 136 8.77 -5.65 4.38
CA ASN A 136 7.84 -6.61 5.01
C ASN A 136 6.60 -6.92 4.17
N HIS A 137 6.16 -5.95 3.35
CA HIS A 137 4.96 -6.05 2.52
C HIS A 137 5.27 -5.99 1.02
N GLY A 138 6.54 -6.02 0.62
CA GLY A 138 6.98 -5.81 -0.76
C GLY A 138 6.91 -4.34 -1.17
N LEU A 139 7.43 -4.02 -2.36
CA LEU A 139 7.33 -2.69 -2.94
C LEU A 139 5.90 -2.44 -3.44
N GLY A 140 5.41 -1.21 -3.29
CA GLY A 140 4.09 -0.81 -3.77
C GLY A 140 4.11 0.54 -4.47
N SER A 141 5.27 1.22 -4.47
CA SER A 141 5.45 2.50 -5.15
C SER A 141 5.30 2.33 -6.67
N SER A 142 4.38 3.07 -7.27
CA SER A 142 4.15 3.06 -8.71
C SER A 142 5.20 3.94 -9.42
N PRO A 143 5.60 3.60 -10.65
CA PRO A 143 6.42 4.48 -11.47
C PRO A 143 5.74 5.82 -11.72
N ALA A 144 6.52 6.90 -11.84
CA ALA A 144 6.10 8.15 -12.42
C ALA A 144 6.81 8.37 -13.76
N GLN A 145 6.32 9.26 -14.59
CA GLN A 145 6.93 9.53 -15.89
C GLN A 145 6.83 10.98 -16.34
N ASN A 146 7.78 11.41 -17.15
CA ASN A 146 7.66 12.56 -18.02
C ASN A 146 7.76 12.14 -19.51
N ALA A 147 8.05 13.03 -20.41
CA ALA A 147 8.16 12.73 -21.83
C ALA A 147 9.28 11.70 -22.14
N SER A 148 10.42 11.76 -21.43
CA SER A 148 11.64 10.98 -21.72
C SER A 148 12.03 9.98 -20.64
N HIS A 149 11.61 10.16 -19.39
CA HIS A 149 12.06 9.35 -18.27
C HIS A 149 10.92 8.65 -17.54
N LEU A 150 11.27 7.47 -16.98
CA LEU A 150 10.55 6.83 -15.89
C LEU A 150 11.29 7.09 -14.59
N PHE A 151 10.53 7.33 -13.52
CA PHE A 151 11.05 7.53 -12.17
C PHE A 151 10.50 6.47 -11.25
N LEU A 152 11.38 5.77 -10.54
CA LEU A 152 11.03 4.72 -9.58
C LEU A 152 11.61 5.06 -8.22
N ASN A 153 10.76 5.03 -7.20
CA ASN A 153 11.17 5.14 -5.82
C ASN A 153 11.34 3.72 -5.24
N LEU A 154 12.59 3.28 -5.12
CA LEU A 154 12.98 1.96 -4.63
C LEU A 154 13.37 2.06 -3.15
N GLU A 155 12.43 2.52 -2.31
CA GLU A 155 12.64 2.65 -0.87
C GLU A 155 12.27 1.37 -0.13
N HIS A 156 13.23 0.82 0.61
CA HIS A 156 13.10 -0.36 1.44
C HIS A 156 14.07 -0.30 2.62
N LYS A 157 14.14 -1.32 3.46
CA LYS A 157 15.03 -1.35 4.64
C LYS A 157 16.52 -1.43 4.30
N GLY A 158 16.84 -1.91 3.10
CA GLY A 158 18.20 -1.91 2.55
C GLY A 158 18.56 -0.59 1.88
N PRO A 159 19.61 -0.56 1.04
CA PRO A 159 19.97 0.61 0.25
C PRO A 159 18.81 1.05 -0.62
N SER A 160 18.38 2.28 -0.45
CA SER A 160 17.20 2.84 -1.11
C SER A 160 17.59 3.89 -2.12
N HIS A 161 16.86 3.94 -3.24
CA HIS A 161 17.21 4.80 -4.37
C HIS A 161 15.97 5.43 -5.02
N LEU A 162 16.13 6.64 -5.50
CA LEU A 162 15.28 7.20 -6.55
C LEU A 162 16.03 7.06 -7.88
N VAL A 163 15.42 6.41 -8.85
CA VAL A 163 16.07 6.05 -10.12
C VAL A 163 15.30 6.69 -11.28
N ALA A 164 16.02 7.30 -12.22
CA ALA A 164 15.47 7.71 -13.50
C ALA A 164 16.00 6.84 -14.63
N LEU A 165 15.10 6.35 -15.45
CA LEU A 165 15.42 5.53 -16.61
C LEU A 165 14.97 6.23 -17.90
N ASP A 166 15.80 6.14 -18.94
CA ASP A 166 15.39 6.50 -20.30
C ASP A 166 14.26 5.57 -20.77
N LYS A 167 13.12 6.14 -21.11
CA LYS A 167 11.94 5.38 -21.55
C LYS A 167 12.16 4.59 -22.83
N SER A 168 13.03 5.07 -23.72
CA SER A 168 13.25 4.46 -25.04
C SER A 168 13.99 3.13 -24.98
N ASN A 169 14.85 2.94 -23.97
CA ASN A 169 15.75 1.80 -23.90
C ASN A 169 15.90 1.20 -22.49
N GLY A 170 15.30 1.82 -21.48
CA GLY A 170 15.34 1.40 -20.08
C GLY A 170 16.67 1.63 -19.37
N LYS A 171 17.63 2.33 -19.95
CA LYS A 171 18.92 2.59 -19.30
C LYS A 171 18.78 3.59 -18.16
N THR A 172 19.57 3.40 -17.11
CA THR A 172 19.65 4.33 -16.00
C THR A 172 20.32 5.61 -16.43
N GLU A 173 19.65 6.74 -16.30
CA GLU A 173 20.18 8.07 -16.57
C GLU A 173 20.83 8.67 -15.32
N TRP A 174 20.18 8.53 -14.19
CA TRP A 174 20.70 8.94 -12.89
C TRP A 174 20.05 8.16 -11.74
N THR A 175 20.78 8.13 -10.63
CA THR A 175 20.35 7.52 -9.37
C THR A 175 20.68 8.46 -8.22
N VAL A 176 19.78 8.55 -7.25
CA VAL A 176 19.98 9.30 -6.00
C VAL A 176 19.74 8.37 -4.84
N ASP A 177 20.66 8.34 -3.88
CA ASP A 177 20.49 7.60 -2.65
C ASP A 177 19.40 8.21 -1.79
N ARG A 178 18.56 7.35 -1.22
CA ARG A 178 17.47 7.74 -0.33
C ARG A 178 17.69 7.15 1.06
N PRO A 179 17.10 7.75 2.10
CA PRO A 179 17.12 7.13 3.44
C PRO A 179 16.55 5.72 3.41
N SER A 180 17.22 4.78 4.06
CA SER A 180 16.72 3.41 4.23
C SER A 180 15.45 3.42 5.07
N GLY A 181 14.39 2.83 4.55
CA GLY A 181 13.09 2.76 5.22
C GLY A 181 12.01 2.25 4.29
N SER A 182 10.99 1.59 4.83
CA SER A 182 9.89 1.10 4.00
C SER A 182 8.97 2.23 3.57
N SER A 183 8.80 2.41 2.28
CA SER A 183 7.83 3.34 1.71
C SER A 183 7.02 2.68 0.59
N TRP A 184 5.77 3.09 0.48
CA TRP A 184 4.83 2.69 -0.56
C TRP A 184 4.33 3.91 -1.34
N SER A 185 4.74 5.12 -0.93
CA SER A 185 4.39 6.37 -1.58
C SER A 185 5.04 6.42 -2.98
N SER A 186 4.23 6.72 -3.98
CA SER A 186 4.68 6.86 -5.35
C SER A 186 5.24 8.26 -5.60
N PRO A 187 6.35 8.39 -6.35
CA PRO A 187 6.83 9.69 -6.80
C PRO A 187 5.81 10.35 -7.72
N ILE A 188 5.80 11.66 -7.77
CA ILE A 188 5.01 12.43 -8.73
C ILE A 188 5.89 13.38 -9.52
N VAL A 189 5.51 13.65 -10.75
CA VAL A 189 6.21 14.64 -11.60
C VAL A 189 5.39 15.91 -11.65
N VAL A 190 6.04 17.01 -11.31
CA VAL A 190 5.46 18.35 -11.38
C VAL A 190 6.38 19.26 -12.22
N ALA A 191 5.90 20.41 -12.65
CA ALA A 191 6.77 21.39 -13.29
C ALA A 191 6.36 22.79 -12.90
N PRO A 192 6.61 23.19 -11.69
CA PRO A 192 6.47 24.58 -11.30
C PRO A 192 7.40 25.42 -12.16
N ALA A 193 6.88 26.57 -12.63
CA ALA A 193 7.60 27.49 -13.52
C ALA A 193 8.26 26.83 -14.76
N GLY A 194 7.69 25.69 -15.25
CA GLY A 194 8.15 25.04 -16.49
C GLY A 194 9.33 24.08 -16.32
N SER A 195 9.97 24.00 -15.16
CA SER A 195 11.05 23.04 -14.87
C SER A 195 10.49 21.74 -14.29
N ALA A 196 10.72 20.62 -14.95
CA ALA A 196 10.24 19.32 -14.48
C ALA A 196 11.00 18.86 -13.20
N GLN A 197 10.22 18.51 -12.19
CA GLN A 197 10.72 18.04 -10.90
C GLN A 197 10.04 16.72 -10.54
N VAL A 198 10.75 15.87 -9.82
CA VAL A 198 10.23 14.63 -9.21
C VAL A 198 10.12 14.86 -7.72
N LEU A 199 8.91 14.72 -7.19
CA LEU A 199 8.65 14.83 -5.76
C LEU A 199 8.52 13.44 -5.16
N VAL A 200 9.21 13.20 -4.05
CA VAL A 200 9.09 11.99 -3.24
C VAL A 200 8.69 12.37 -1.83
N SER A 201 7.57 11.79 -1.35
CA SER A 201 7.07 12.00 0.01
C SER A 201 7.27 10.71 0.80
N SER A 202 8.28 10.67 1.66
CA SER A 202 8.60 9.50 2.48
C SER A 202 9.64 9.81 3.54
N ALA A 203 9.86 8.90 4.46
CA ALA A 203 10.92 8.96 5.46
C ALA A 203 10.97 10.27 6.28
N GLY A 204 9.81 10.86 6.54
CA GLY A 204 9.72 12.10 7.34
C GLY A 204 9.98 13.37 6.57
N ALA A 205 10.11 13.30 5.25
CA ALA A 205 10.34 14.45 4.38
C ALA A 205 9.53 14.41 3.10
N VAL A 206 9.43 15.56 2.45
CA VAL A 206 9.09 15.68 1.03
C VAL A 206 10.28 16.32 0.34
N THR A 207 10.84 15.64 -0.63
CA THR A 207 12.04 16.09 -1.36
C THR A 207 11.73 16.23 -2.84
N SER A 208 12.21 17.32 -3.43
CA SER A 208 12.12 17.61 -4.86
C SER A 208 13.47 17.42 -5.53
N TYR A 209 13.46 16.74 -6.67
CA TYR A 209 14.62 16.51 -7.50
C TYR A 209 14.41 17.03 -8.90
N ASN A 210 15.46 17.57 -9.49
CA ASN A 210 15.46 17.93 -10.90
C ASN A 210 15.28 16.66 -11.75
N ALA A 211 14.22 16.60 -12.57
CA ALA A 211 13.86 15.41 -13.33
C ALA A 211 14.91 15.00 -14.38
N SER A 212 15.80 15.92 -14.81
CA SER A 212 16.79 15.61 -15.83
C SER A 212 18.12 15.08 -15.29
N ASN A 213 18.44 15.32 -14.02
CA ASN A 213 19.76 14.99 -13.49
C ASN A 213 19.77 14.50 -12.03
N GLY A 214 18.61 14.39 -11.39
CA GLY A 214 18.47 13.91 -10.02
C GLY A 214 18.97 14.87 -8.93
N LYS A 215 19.45 16.05 -9.28
CA LYS A 215 19.93 17.02 -8.26
C LYS A 215 18.75 17.46 -7.38
N GLU A 216 18.94 17.38 -6.07
CA GLU A 216 17.99 17.92 -5.12
C GLU A 216 17.79 19.41 -5.32
N ILE A 217 16.56 19.84 -5.35
CA ILE A 217 16.16 21.25 -5.49
C ILE A 217 15.79 21.81 -4.12
N TRP A 218 14.96 21.10 -3.38
CA TRP A 218 14.57 21.44 -2.01
C TRP A 218 14.08 20.20 -1.25
N SER A 219 14.11 20.28 0.08
CA SER A 219 13.50 19.33 0.98
C SER A 219 12.73 20.05 2.08
N VAL A 220 11.59 19.47 2.48
CA VAL A 220 10.82 19.89 3.65
C VAL A 220 10.74 18.72 4.59
N ASP A 221 11.40 18.83 5.74
CA ASP A 221 11.54 17.81 6.77
C ASP A 221 10.49 17.95 7.88
N GLY A 222 10.48 17.02 8.82
CA GLY A 222 9.59 17.02 9.98
C GLY A 222 8.16 16.62 9.63
N LEU A 223 8.02 15.67 8.69
CA LEU A 223 6.75 15.09 8.27
C LEU A 223 6.64 13.66 8.79
N ASP A 224 5.79 13.44 9.78
CA ASP A 224 5.58 12.10 10.34
C ASP A 224 4.49 11.33 9.58
N GLY A 225 4.78 10.06 9.25
CA GLY A 225 3.80 9.12 8.70
C GLY A 225 3.52 9.24 7.20
N ASN A 226 4.33 9.96 6.44
CA ASN A 226 4.12 10.25 5.02
C ASN A 226 4.65 9.16 4.04
N SER A 227 4.92 7.95 4.52
CA SER A 227 5.51 6.87 3.70
C SER A 227 4.49 5.94 3.02
N VAL A 228 3.18 6.18 3.13
CA VAL A 228 2.15 5.31 2.54
C VAL A 228 1.29 6.04 1.51
N PRO A 229 0.51 7.09 1.86
CA PRO A 229 -0.24 7.82 0.85
C PRO A 229 0.72 8.55 -0.10
N SER A 230 0.42 8.52 -1.38
CA SER A 230 1.14 9.33 -2.35
C SER A 230 0.68 10.79 -2.28
N PRO A 231 1.57 11.75 -2.51
CA PRO A 231 1.19 13.16 -2.52
C PRO A 231 0.29 13.50 -3.70
N THR A 232 -0.52 14.54 -3.55
CA THR A 232 -1.42 15.03 -4.60
C THR A 232 -1.15 16.50 -4.86
N VAL A 233 -1.06 16.89 -6.12
CA VAL A 233 -0.90 18.31 -6.53
C VAL A 233 -2.17 18.82 -7.17
N SER A 234 -2.61 19.97 -6.73
CA SER A 234 -3.72 20.73 -7.33
C SER A 234 -3.47 22.22 -7.20
N ALA A 235 -3.68 22.97 -8.28
CA ALA A 235 -3.59 24.45 -8.32
C ALA A 235 -2.32 25.02 -7.65
N GLY A 236 -1.15 24.41 -7.89
CA GLY A 236 0.12 24.86 -7.31
C GLY A 236 0.34 24.47 -5.84
N LYS A 237 -0.57 23.72 -5.25
CA LYS A 237 -0.45 23.22 -3.88
C LYS A 237 -0.17 21.72 -3.87
N LEU A 238 0.62 21.27 -2.90
CA LEU A 238 0.95 19.87 -2.65
C LEU A 238 0.30 19.43 -1.35
N PHE A 239 -0.54 18.41 -1.43
CA PHE A 239 -1.23 17.81 -0.30
C PHE A 239 -0.57 16.50 0.08
N ILE A 240 -0.16 16.38 1.34
CA ILE A 240 0.52 15.22 1.91
C ILE A 240 -0.45 14.49 2.82
N GLY A 241 -0.66 13.21 2.54
CA GLY A 241 -1.34 12.30 3.45
C GLY A 241 -0.35 11.66 4.43
N ALA A 242 -0.80 11.44 5.65
CA ALA A 242 0.05 10.84 6.67
C ALA A 242 -0.72 9.85 7.56
N ARG A 243 -0.03 8.78 7.92
CA ARG A 243 -0.49 7.69 8.76
C ARG A 243 0.46 7.53 9.94
N LEU A 244 -0.05 7.37 11.15
CA LEU A 244 0.79 6.95 12.27
C LEU A 244 1.11 5.46 12.20
N PRO A 245 2.30 5.04 12.66
CA PRO A 245 2.60 3.65 12.93
C PRO A 245 1.53 3.01 13.84
N GLU A 246 1.35 1.70 13.74
CA GLU A 246 0.33 0.98 14.52
C GLU A 246 0.56 1.06 16.04
N PHE A 247 1.82 1.26 16.44
CA PHE A 247 2.29 1.40 17.80
C PHE A 247 2.93 2.77 18.06
N ALA A 248 2.38 3.82 17.44
CA ALA A 248 2.83 5.19 17.71
C ALA A 248 2.60 5.56 19.18
N GLU A 249 3.54 6.27 19.76
CA GLU A 249 3.45 6.80 21.10
C GLU A 249 2.25 7.74 21.24
N GLU A 250 1.70 7.85 22.46
CA GLU A 250 0.66 8.81 22.77
C GLU A 250 1.19 10.23 22.56
N GLY A 251 0.49 11.01 21.74
CA GLY A 251 0.95 12.35 21.35
C GLY A 251 1.71 12.43 20.04
N SER A 252 2.01 11.28 19.38
CA SER A 252 2.58 11.30 18.03
C SER A 252 1.70 12.06 17.05
N ILE A 253 2.29 12.96 16.28
CA ILE A 253 1.62 13.86 15.34
C ILE A 253 1.65 13.24 13.94
N ARG A 254 0.57 13.44 13.18
CA ARG A 254 0.50 13.10 11.74
C ARG A 254 0.71 14.35 10.93
N SER A 255 1.53 14.26 9.93
CA SER A 255 1.80 15.41 9.05
C SER A 255 0.91 15.41 7.81
N ASN A 256 -0.43 15.29 7.98
CA ASN A 256 -1.33 15.68 6.90
C ASN A 256 -1.22 17.19 6.72
N CYS A 257 -0.79 17.65 5.56
CA CYS A 257 -0.46 19.07 5.36
C CYS A 257 -0.61 19.49 3.90
N CYS A 258 -0.54 20.81 3.71
CA CYS A 258 -0.48 21.46 2.43
C CYS A 258 0.79 22.31 2.34
N LEU A 259 1.51 22.20 1.21
CA LEU A 259 2.65 23.02 0.87
C LEU A 259 2.31 23.87 -0.35
N ASP A 260 2.83 25.09 -0.42
CA ASP A 260 2.67 25.97 -1.57
C ASP A 260 3.86 25.81 -2.53
N LEU A 261 3.64 25.17 -3.67
CA LEU A 261 4.66 25.00 -4.71
C LEU A 261 4.84 26.22 -5.61
N ALA A 262 3.91 27.17 -5.56
CA ALA A 262 3.97 28.39 -6.37
C ALA A 262 4.86 29.44 -5.73
N ASN A 263 4.92 29.47 -4.39
CA ASN A 263 5.70 30.43 -3.62
C ASN A 263 6.78 29.71 -2.83
N LEU A 264 8.04 29.86 -3.26
CA LEU A 264 9.17 29.29 -2.55
C LEU A 264 9.79 30.34 -1.62
N SER A 265 9.86 30.04 -0.33
CA SER A 265 10.59 30.83 0.66
C SER A 265 11.97 30.21 0.85
N ASN A 266 13.03 31.00 0.66
CA ASN A 266 14.41 30.53 0.70
C ASN A 266 14.70 29.29 -0.17
N GLY A 267 13.97 29.16 -1.32
CA GLY A 267 14.16 28.06 -2.26
C GLY A 267 13.33 26.80 -1.95
N SER A 268 12.59 26.77 -0.85
CA SER A 268 11.71 25.64 -0.47
C SER A 268 10.26 26.10 -0.35
N PRO A 269 9.28 25.21 -0.59
CA PRO A 269 7.86 25.55 -0.39
C PRO A 269 7.54 25.69 1.10
N GLU A 270 6.66 26.64 1.39
CA GLU A 270 6.15 26.81 2.76
C GLU A 270 5.03 25.82 3.06
N VAL A 271 4.98 25.38 4.32
CA VAL A 271 3.84 24.64 4.85
C VAL A 271 2.72 25.64 5.12
N VAL A 272 1.67 25.60 4.30
CA VAL A 272 0.52 26.51 4.41
C VAL A 272 -0.29 26.21 5.65
N TRP A 273 -0.55 24.90 5.88
CA TRP A 273 -1.25 24.41 7.06
C TRP A 273 -0.90 22.95 7.36
N LYS A 274 -1.12 22.55 8.62
CA LYS A 274 -1.09 21.16 9.10
C LYS A 274 -2.45 20.81 9.72
N ALA A 275 -2.91 19.58 9.48
CA ALA A 275 -4.19 19.07 9.94
C ALA A 275 -3.99 17.80 10.78
N ASP A 276 -3.55 17.96 12.01
CA ASP A 276 -3.19 16.86 12.94
C ASP A 276 -4.34 15.89 13.23
N LYS A 277 -5.58 16.38 13.12
CA LYS A 277 -6.79 15.58 13.36
C LYS A 277 -7.28 14.81 12.13
N ALA A 278 -6.81 15.16 10.93
CA ALA A 278 -7.11 14.40 9.72
C ALA A 278 -6.30 13.12 9.72
N ILE A 279 -6.79 12.09 9.03
CA ILE A 279 -6.11 10.80 8.93
C ILE A 279 -6.20 10.31 7.49
N SER A 280 -5.04 9.97 6.91
CA SER A 280 -4.92 9.28 5.64
C SER A 280 -4.06 8.04 5.86
N ASP A 281 -4.66 6.84 5.74
CA ASP A 281 -3.91 5.60 6.01
C ASP A 281 -3.30 4.99 4.73
N TYR A 282 -4.14 4.72 3.71
CA TYR A 282 -3.72 4.09 2.46
C TYR A 282 -4.06 4.94 1.24
N ALA A 283 -5.28 5.48 1.23
CA ALA A 283 -5.74 6.36 0.16
C ALA A 283 -4.94 7.66 0.13
N SER A 284 -4.55 8.09 -1.06
CA SER A 284 -3.97 9.43 -1.26
C SER A 284 -5.03 10.50 -1.05
N PRO A 285 -4.66 11.71 -0.59
CA PRO A 285 -5.59 12.83 -0.53
C PRO A 285 -6.11 13.18 -1.92
N VAL A 286 -7.35 13.63 -2.03
CA VAL A 286 -7.93 14.12 -3.29
C VAL A 286 -8.52 15.51 -3.12
N VAL A 287 -8.48 16.30 -4.19
CA VAL A 287 -8.97 17.67 -4.20
C VAL A 287 -10.15 17.77 -5.16
N ALA A 288 -11.24 18.37 -4.70
CA ALA A 288 -12.42 18.70 -5.50
C ALA A 288 -12.84 20.15 -5.21
N GLY A 289 -12.60 21.04 -6.16
CA GLY A 289 -12.83 22.47 -5.98
C GLY A 289 -12.02 23.05 -4.81
N ASP A 290 -12.70 23.65 -3.86
CA ASP A 290 -12.11 24.27 -2.66
C ASP A 290 -11.89 23.31 -1.49
N PHE A 291 -12.10 22.00 -1.71
CA PHE A 291 -12.07 20.98 -0.67
C PHE A 291 -10.99 19.94 -0.92
N VAL A 292 -10.27 19.55 0.15
CA VAL A 292 -9.38 18.41 0.17
C VAL A 292 -9.92 17.34 1.11
N TYR A 293 -9.85 16.10 0.66
CA TYR A 293 -10.39 14.94 1.36
C TYR A 293 -9.28 13.99 1.78
N PHE A 294 -9.30 13.62 3.07
CA PHE A 294 -8.45 12.58 3.64
C PHE A 294 -9.34 11.45 4.16
N ILE A 295 -8.97 10.22 3.93
CA ILE A 295 -9.75 9.06 4.37
C ILE A 295 -8.86 8.04 5.07
N ASN A 296 -9.31 7.53 6.20
CA ASN A 296 -8.62 6.48 6.90
C ASN A 296 -9.09 5.07 6.47
N LYS A 297 -8.28 4.06 6.82
CA LYS A 297 -8.53 2.65 6.43
C LYS A 297 -9.87 2.08 6.95
N VAL A 298 -10.47 2.70 7.97
CA VAL A 298 -11.75 2.26 8.53
C VAL A 298 -12.94 3.07 8.02
N GLY A 299 -12.73 3.94 7.03
CA GLY A 299 -13.79 4.71 6.38
C GLY A 299 -14.23 5.96 7.14
N VAL A 300 -13.31 6.65 7.84
CA VAL A 300 -13.60 8.01 8.33
C VAL A 300 -13.05 9.01 7.34
N LEU A 301 -13.93 9.78 6.74
CA LEU A 301 -13.66 10.86 5.81
C LEU A 301 -13.48 12.17 6.56
N HIS A 302 -12.49 12.95 6.16
CA HIS A 302 -12.23 14.31 6.64
C HIS A 302 -12.26 15.24 5.42
N CYS A 303 -13.08 16.28 5.47
CA CYS A 303 -13.15 17.33 4.47
C CYS A 303 -12.58 18.61 5.04
N LEU A 304 -11.59 19.19 4.37
CA LEU A 304 -10.91 20.41 4.79
C LEU A 304 -10.92 21.41 3.65
N ASP A 305 -10.87 22.69 4.02
CA ASP A 305 -10.61 23.80 3.07
C ASP A 305 -9.18 23.69 2.52
N VAL A 306 -9.02 23.81 1.21
CA VAL A 306 -7.70 23.68 0.55
C VAL A 306 -6.72 24.80 0.90
N ASN A 307 -7.21 25.98 1.30
CA ASN A 307 -6.38 27.14 1.57
C ASN A 307 -6.00 27.26 3.06
N SER A 308 -6.95 27.03 3.94
CA SER A 308 -6.77 27.23 5.39
C SER A 308 -6.51 25.93 6.16
N GLY A 309 -6.86 24.76 5.60
CA GLY A 309 -6.83 23.48 6.32
C GLY A 309 -7.92 23.37 7.40
N GLU A 310 -8.86 24.30 7.43
CA GLU A 310 -10.01 24.25 8.35
C GLU A 310 -10.86 23.00 8.04
N MET A 311 -11.16 22.22 9.08
CA MET A 311 -11.99 21.03 8.93
C MET A 311 -13.46 21.42 8.87
N HIS A 312 -14.09 21.27 7.72
CA HIS A 312 -15.52 21.49 7.56
C HIS A 312 -16.34 20.40 8.19
N TYR A 313 -15.97 19.12 7.93
CA TYR A 313 -16.65 17.99 8.57
C TYR A 313 -15.75 16.74 8.65
N ARG A 314 -16.16 15.87 9.56
CA ARG A 314 -15.65 14.51 9.71
C ARG A 314 -16.83 13.55 9.69
N LYS A 315 -16.82 12.56 8.78
CA LYS A 315 -17.93 11.64 8.58
C LYS A 315 -17.48 10.19 8.54
N ARG A 316 -18.18 9.31 9.24
CA ARG A 316 -18.04 7.87 9.09
C ARG A 316 -18.81 7.44 7.86
N LEU A 317 -18.12 6.77 6.94
CA LEU A 317 -18.73 6.13 5.76
C LEU A 317 -19.30 4.77 6.10
N SER A 318 -20.09 4.20 5.18
CA SER A 318 -20.74 2.89 5.34
C SER A 318 -19.75 1.73 5.39
N GLY A 319 -18.56 1.88 4.81
CA GLY A 319 -17.53 0.83 4.76
C GLY A 319 -16.10 1.34 4.93
N SER A 320 -15.16 0.41 5.04
CA SER A 320 -13.73 0.68 5.03
C SER A 320 -13.24 1.00 3.63
N CYS A 321 -12.41 2.02 3.46
CA CYS A 321 -11.87 2.43 2.16
C CYS A 321 -10.36 2.28 2.11
N TRP A 322 -9.87 1.63 1.06
CA TRP A 322 -8.44 1.52 0.77
C TRP A 322 -8.06 2.23 -0.52
N ALA A 323 -8.95 2.19 -1.50
CA ALA A 323 -8.75 2.85 -2.77
C ALA A 323 -8.76 4.38 -2.59
N THR A 324 -7.93 5.06 -3.37
CA THR A 324 -7.98 6.52 -3.48
C THR A 324 -9.30 6.93 -4.13
N PRO A 325 -10.04 7.92 -3.55
CA PRO A 325 -11.28 8.40 -4.12
C PRO A 325 -11.09 8.94 -5.55
N LEU A 326 -12.16 8.93 -6.33
CA LEU A 326 -12.21 9.53 -7.65
C LEU A 326 -13.01 10.83 -7.58
N VAL A 327 -12.56 11.85 -8.30
CA VAL A 327 -13.27 13.13 -8.43
C VAL A 327 -13.73 13.26 -9.87
N SER A 328 -15.02 13.55 -10.07
CA SER A 328 -15.61 13.83 -11.36
C SER A 328 -16.63 14.95 -11.20
N GLY A 329 -16.48 16.04 -11.96
CA GLY A 329 -17.31 17.24 -11.79
C GLY A 329 -17.26 17.78 -10.36
N SER A 330 -18.43 17.98 -9.76
CA SER A 330 -18.58 18.41 -8.37
C SER A 330 -18.66 17.25 -7.38
N ASN A 331 -18.50 15.99 -7.83
CA ASN A 331 -18.72 14.81 -7.02
C ASN A 331 -17.43 14.07 -6.68
N VAL A 332 -17.43 13.48 -5.47
CA VAL A 332 -16.36 12.63 -4.97
C VAL A 332 -16.90 11.21 -4.76
N TYR A 333 -16.31 10.26 -5.44
CA TYR A 333 -16.68 8.84 -5.41
C TYR A 333 -15.76 8.10 -4.44
N LEU A 334 -16.36 7.52 -3.42
CA LEU A 334 -15.67 6.87 -2.30
C LEU A 334 -15.91 5.36 -2.38
N PHE A 335 -14.92 4.61 -2.81
CA PHE A 335 -15.02 3.17 -3.02
C PHE A 335 -14.59 2.40 -1.78
N CYS A 336 -15.55 1.73 -1.15
CA CYS A 336 -15.28 0.88 0.00
C CYS A 336 -14.82 -0.52 -0.44
N LYS A 337 -14.11 -1.19 0.44
CA LYS A 337 -13.53 -2.52 0.20
C LYS A 337 -14.56 -3.57 -0.20
N ASP A 338 -15.74 -3.49 0.36
CA ASP A 338 -16.84 -4.44 0.23
C ASP A 338 -17.72 -4.20 -1.00
N GLY A 339 -17.27 -3.38 -1.94
CA GLY A 339 -18.01 -3.03 -3.15
C GLY A 339 -19.06 -1.95 -2.97
N MET A 340 -19.19 -1.37 -1.78
CA MET A 340 -19.98 -0.17 -1.57
C MET A 340 -19.28 1.03 -2.18
N THR A 341 -20.01 1.87 -2.90
CA THR A 341 -19.54 3.18 -3.37
C THR A 341 -20.48 4.24 -2.84
N GLN A 342 -19.94 5.25 -2.19
CA GLN A 342 -20.70 6.43 -1.78
C GLN A 342 -20.24 7.61 -2.65
N VAL A 343 -21.22 8.30 -3.24
CA VAL A 343 -21.00 9.53 -4.02
C VAL A 343 -21.44 10.69 -3.17
N ILE A 344 -20.55 11.65 -2.99
CA ILE A 344 -20.85 12.87 -2.22
C ILE A 344 -20.59 14.11 -3.07
N GLU A 345 -21.36 15.16 -2.82
CA GLU A 345 -21.08 16.47 -3.40
C GLU A 345 -19.88 17.12 -2.69
N ALA A 346 -18.98 17.72 -3.45
CA ALA A 346 -17.88 18.52 -2.90
C ALA A 346 -18.43 19.82 -2.33
N SER A 347 -18.68 19.84 -1.03
CA SER A 347 -19.28 20.99 -0.33
C SER A 347 -18.84 21.07 1.13
N LYS A 348 -19.13 22.22 1.79
CA LYS A 348 -18.82 22.47 3.21
C LYS A 348 -19.57 21.55 4.16
N GLU A 349 -20.70 21.03 3.74
CA GLU A 349 -21.52 20.10 4.50
C GLU A 349 -21.49 18.74 3.82
N PHE A 350 -21.55 17.67 4.61
CA PHE A 350 -21.62 16.32 4.06
C PHE A 350 -22.98 16.12 3.36
N LYS A 351 -22.96 15.98 2.05
CA LYS A 351 -24.13 15.69 1.25
C LYS A 351 -23.91 14.38 0.50
N LEU A 352 -24.63 13.33 0.91
CA LEU A 352 -24.65 12.07 0.18
C LEU A 352 -25.56 12.23 -1.04
N VAL A 353 -25.01 12.02 -2.22
CA VAL A 353 -25.71 12.07 -3.50
C VAL A 353 -26.28 10.68 -3.81
N ALA A 354 -25.44 9.66 -3.72
CA ALA A 354 -25.82 8.28 -3.99
C ALA A 354 -25.04 7.28 -3.14
N GLU A 355 -25.64 6.12 -2.92
CA GLU A 355 -24.99 4.96 -2.32
C GLU A 355 -25.25 3.75 -3.20
N ASN A 356 -24.18 3.23 -3.77
CA ASN A 356 -24.22 2.21 -4.80
C ASN A 356 -23.48 0.95 -4.35
N ARG A 357 -23.82 -0.20 -4.96
CA ARG A 357 -23.12 -1.46 -4.73
C ARG A 357 -22.74 -2.12 -6.04
N ILE A 358 -21.51 -2.61 -6.10
CA ILE A 358 -21.01 -3.37 -7.27
C ILE A 358 -21.60 -4.79 -7.28
N TRP A 359 -21.94 -5.32 -6.09
CA TRP A 359 -22.56 -6.64 -5.92
C TRP A 359 -23.55 -6.64 -4.75
N ASP A 360 -24.49 -7.59 -4.80
CA ASP A 360 -25.44 -7.82 -3.71
C ASP A 360 -24.69 -8.35 -2.47
N PRO A 361 -24.77 -7.66 -1.31
CA PRO A 361 -24.13 -8.09 -0.07
C PRO A 361 -24.70 -9.41 0.48
N THR A 362 -25.92 -9.78 0.10
CA THR A 362 -26.54 -11.05 0.50
C THR A 362 -26.08 -12.22 -0.36
N SER A 363 -25.54 -11.93 -1.55
CA SER A 363 -24.99 -12.88 -2.49
C SER A 363 -23.65 -12.37 -3.05
N PRO A 364 -22.62 -12.20 -2.20
CA PRO A 364 -21.35 -11.65 -2.64
C PRO A 364 -20.69 -12.60 -3.65
N PRO A 365 -19.86 -12.08 -4.55
CA PRO A 365 -19.03 -12.91 -5.41
C PRO A 365 -18.19 -13.90 -4.60
N LYS A 366 -17.85 -15.04 -5.21
CA LYS A 366 -16.95 -16.01 -4.55
C LYS A 366 -15.68 -15.32 -4.09
N PRO A 367 -15.16 -15.68 -2.90
CA PRO A 367 -13.88 -15.15 -2.43
C PRO A 367 -12.80 -15.35 -3.49
N GLU A 368 -11.96 -14.34 -3.64
CA GLU A 368 -10.81 -14.41 -4.55
C GLU A 368 -9.70 -15.20 -3.88
N THR A 369 -9.34 -16.32 -4.48
CA THR A 369 -8.28 -17.16 -3.94
C THR A 369 -6.94 -16.71 -4.50
N TYR A 370 -6.03 -16.32 -3.63
CA TYR A 370 -4.62 -16.30 -3.95
C TYR A 370 -3.95 -17.58 -3.42
N VAL A 371 -2.97 -18.07 -4.13
CA VAL A 371 -2.26 -19.28 -3.74
C VAL A 371 -1.23 -18.92 -2.67
N GLU A 372 -1.46 -19.38 -1.44
CA GLU A 372 -0.49 -19.24 -0.36
C GLU A 372 0.58 -20.34 -0.42
N ASN A 373 1.82 -19.98 -0.08
CA ASN A 373 2.84 -20.99 0.17
C ASN A 373 2.57 -21.69 1.51
N LYS A 374 1.94 -22.85 1.48
CA LYS A 374 1.59 -23.66 2.67
C LYS A 374 2.82 -24.24 3.40
N SER A 375 4.03 -24.13 2.85
CA SER A 375 5.24 -24.73 3.42
C SER A 375 5.83 -24.01 4.63
N ARG A 376 5.22 -22.90 5.09
CA ARG A 376 5.63 -22.20 6.31
C ARG A 376 4.50 -22.10 7.32
N GLY A 377 4.26 -23.23 7.98
CA GLY A 377 3.61 -23.21 9.28
C GLY A 377 4.47 -22.41 10.26
N GLY A 378 3.90 -21.31 10.78
CA GLY A 378 4.38 -20.63 11.98
C GLY A 378 5.76 -19.98 11.89
N HIS A 379 5.83 -18.72 11.49
CA HIS A 379 6.98 -17.89 11.84
C HIS A 379 6.70 -17.14 13.14
N GLY A 380 7.30 -17.68 14.22
CA GLY A 380 7.69 -16.87 15.35
C GLY A 380 8.85 -15.96 14.91
N HIS A 381 8.86 -14.73 15.36
CA HIS A 381 9.99 -13.81 15.25
C HIS A 381 11.24 -14.46 15.85
N GLY A 382 12.20 -14.83 15.01
CA GLY A 382 13.53 -15.28 15.42
C GLY A 382 14.49 -14.12 15.27
N SER A 383 15.00 -13.68 16.40
CA SER A 383 16.14 -12.75 16.49
C SER A 383 17.35 -13.33 15.79
N HIS A 384 17.97 -12.57 14.89
CA HIS A 384 19.26 -12.87 14.32
C HIS A 384 20.37 -12.68 15.38
N GLY A 385 20.93 -13.81 15.83
CA GLY A 385 22.24 -13.83 16.46
C GLY A 385 23.31 -14.12 15.39
N GLN A 386 24.24 -13.22 15.22
CA GLN A 386 25.44 -13.44 14.41
C GLN A 386 26.32 -14.52 15.09
N SER A 387 26.82 -15.47 14.32
CA SER A 387 28.09 -16.12 14.62
C SER A 387 28.82 -16.44 13.33
N SER A 388 29.93 -15.75 13.13
CA SER A 388 31.01 -16.10 12.25
C SER A 388 31.76 -17.31 12.78
N GLY A 389 32.10 -18.29 11.92
CA GLY A 389 32.95 -19.40 12.32
C GLY A 389 33.31 -20.28 11.12
N SER A 390 34.55 -20.16 10.74
CA SER A 390 35.30 -20.80 9.68
C SER A 390 35.29 -22.33 9.70
N ALA A 391 35.35 -22.91 8.50
CA ALA A 391 35.57 -24.32 8.24
C ALA A 391 36.94 -24.82 8.65
N GLN A 392 37.02 -26.05 9.17
CA GLN A 392 38.12 -26.95 8.91
C GLN A 392 37.72 -28.43 9.08
N HIS A 393 38.27 -29.26 8.19
CA HIS A 393 38.14 -30.70 8.08
C HIS A 393 38.76 -31.47 9.24
N GLY A 394 38.20 -32.67 9.55
CA GLY A 394 38.90 -33.68 10.34
C GLY A 394 38.08 -34.95 10.49
N ALA A 395 38.64 -36.08 10.06
CA ALA A 395 38.10 -37.39 9.86
C ALA A 395 37.80 -38.22 11.12
N ALA A 396 37.05 -39.28 10.94
CA ALA A 396 36.48 -40.26 11.85
C ALA A 396 37.44 -41.03 12.75
N LYS A 397 36.93 -41.55 13.90
CA LYS A 397 36.84 -43.00 14.24
C LYS A 397 36.18 -43.27 15.62
N PRO A 398 35.73 -44.50 15.94
CA PRO A 398 34.59 -44.82 16.76
C PRO A 398 34.90 -45.39 18.14
N GLY A 399 33.92 -45.47 19.07
CA GLY A 399 34.01 -46.22 20.33
C GLY A 399 32.87 -45.99 21.28
N ASP A 400 32.07 -47.02 21.49
CA ASP A 400 30.95 -47.26 22.40
C ASP A 400 31.32 -47.23 23.90
N PRO A 401 30.40 -47.52 24.85
CA PRO A 401 28.95 -47.28 24.97
C PRO A 401 28.45 -46.83 26.40
N LYS A 402 27.13 -46.62 26.49
CA LYS A 402 26.28 -46.71 27.70
C LYS A 402 26.23 -45.55 28.68
N SER A 403 25.08 -44.90 28.76
CA SER A 403 24.25 -44.99 29.99
C SER A 403 22.81 -44.48 29.67
N THR A 404 21.90 -45.32 30.11
CA THR A 404 20.43 -45.22 30.11
C THR A 404 19.96 -44.17 31.10
N ALA A 405 19.10 -43.24 30.68
CA ALA A 405 18.08 -42.64 31.55
C ALA A 405 16.87 -42.20 30.72
N SER A 406 15.83 -42.99 30.83
CA SER A 406 14.48 -42.69 30.38
C SER A 406 13.93 -41.48 31.10
N LYS A 407 13.45 -40.46 30.36
CA LYS A 407 12.41 -39.54 30.83
C LYS A 407 11.30 -39.51 29.82
N SER A 408 10.19 -40.07 30.24
CA SER A 408 8.88 -40.03 29.61
C SER A 408 8.46 -38.63 29.29
N GLY A 409 8.21 -38.36 27.99
CA GLY A 409 7.55 -37.13 27.50
C GLY A 409 6.04 -37.23 27.75
N PRO A 410 5.37 -36.11 28.02
CA PRO A 410 3.91 -36.10 28.19
C PRO A 410 3.18 -36.30 26.85
N PRO A 411 1.91 -36.74 26.87
CA PRO A 411 1.18 -37.21 25.69
C PRO A 411 0.87 -36.10 24.71
N VAL A 412 1.04 -36.38 23.43
CA VAL A 412 0.62 -35.60 22.30
C VAL A 412 -0.91 -35.60 22.21
N GLY A 413 -1.56 -34.48 22.49
CA GLY A 413 -3.00 -34.39 22.33
C GLY A 413 -3.66 -33.25 23.11
N ALA A 414 -3.20 -32.00 22.94
CA ALA A 414 -4.00 -30.87 23.36
C ALA A 414 -3.97 -29.82 22.23
N SER A 415 -5.13 -29.53 21.67
CA SER A 415 -5.34 -28.45 20.71
C SER A 415 -4.78 -27.14 21.30
N ARG A 416 -3.73 -26.58 20.67
CA ARG A 416 -3.15 -25.29 21.08
C ARG A 416 -4.21 -24.22 20.90
N ARG A 417 -4.69 -23.64 22.01
CA ARG A 417 -5.57 -22.47 22.01
C ARG A 417 -4.88 -21.30 21.28
N PRO A 418 -5.58 -20.55 20.41
CA PRO A 418 -5.04 -19.38 19.77
C PRO A 418 -4.62 -18.35 20.82
N GLY A 419 -3.37 -17.87 20.78
CA GLY A 419 -2.82 -16.90 21.73
C GLY A 419 -1.80 -17.46 22.73
N SER A 420 -1.71 -18.78 22.90
CA SER A 420 -0.79 -19.42 23.86
C SER A 420 0.70 -19.12 23.59
N GLY A 421 1.08 -18.82 22.35
CA GLY A 421 2.47 -18.52 22.00
C GLY A 421 2.94 -17.14 22.46
N MET A 422 2.05 -16.13 22.51
CA MET A 422 2.38 -14.79 22.96
C MET A 422 2.43 -14.72 24.48
N ILE A 423 1.48 -15.32 25.17
CA ILE A 423 1.52 -15.47 26.65
C ILE A 423 2.79 -16.20 27.06
N ALA A 424 3.11 -17.34 26.41
CA ALA A 424 4.33 -18.09 26.70
C ALA A 424 5.62 -17.29 26.40
N ALA A 425 5.59 -16.35 25.47
CA ALA A 425 6.72 -15.45 25.21
C ALA A 425 6.86 -14.38 26.30
N LEU A 426 5.76 -13.81 26.76
CA LEU A 426 5.74 -12.81 27.85
C LEU A 426 6.14 -13.49 29.19
N MET A 427 5.61 -14.67 29.49
CA MET A 427 5.91 -15.42 30.70
C MET A 427 7.36 -15.93 30.77
N ARG A 428 8.17 -15.76 29.72
CA ARG A 428 9.63 -15.93 29.84
C ARG A 428 10.30 -14.82 30.65
N GLY A 429 9.63 -13.69 30.82
CA GLY A 429 10.06 -12.61 31.69
C GLY A 429 9.78 -12.86 33.16
N ASP A 430 8.88 -13.77 33.51
CA ASP A 430 8.54 -14.15 34.87
C ASP A 430 9.74 -14.85 35.52
N ALA A 431 10.57 -14.06 36.17
CA ALA A 431 11.85 -14.53 36.76
C ALA A 431 11.67 -15.21 38.09
N ASN A 432 10.63 -14.85 38.86
CA ASN A 432 10.32 -15.41 40.15
C ASN A 432 9.38 -16.62 40.08
N GLY A 433 8.72 -16.86 38.94
CA GLY A 433 7.87 -18.02 38.66
C GLY A 433 6.51 -17.96 39.35
N ASP A 434 6.04 -16.77 39.77
CA ASP A 434 4.78 -16.60 40.50
C ASP A 434 3.55 -16.48 39.57
N GLY A 435 3.79 -16.39 38.26
CA GLY A 435 2.74 -16.26 37.25
C GLY A 435 2.22 -14.84 37.06
N ILE A 436 2.87 -13.85 37.64
CA ILE A 436 2.58 -12.42 37.51
C ILE A 436 3.79 -11.73 36.92
N LEU A 437 3.59 -10.82 35.96
CA LEU A 437 4.68 -10.01 35.43
C LEU A 437 4.66 -8.64 36.07
N GLU A 438 5.74 -8.25 36.75
CA GLU A 438 5.86 -6.95 37.39
C GLU A 438 7.25 -6.32 37.19
N GLY A 439 7.32 -4.99 37.23
CA GLY A 439 8.58 -4.24 37.17
C GLY A 439 9.44 -4.60 35.96
N ASP A 440 10.66 -5.09 36.21
CA ASP A 440 11.66 -5.46 35.21
C ASP A 440 11.33 -6.76 34.44
N GLU A 441 10.35 -7.54 34.90
CA GLU A 441 9.84 -8.73 34.21
C GLU A 441 9.01 -8.35 32.98
N ILE A 442 8.46 -7.15 32.96
CA ILE A 442 7.76 -6.58 31.80
C ILE A 442 8.79 -5.97 30.86
N SER A 443 9.00 -6.61 29.71
CA SER A 443 9.99 -6.11 28.76
C SER A 443 9.72 -4.65 28.34
N LYS A 444 10.78 -3.89 28.07
CA LYS A 444 10.68 -2.47 27.66
C LYS A 444 9.81 -2.30 26.41
N ASP A 445 9.84 -3.27 25.51
CA ASP A 445 9.00 -3.26 24.28
C ASP A 445 7.51 -3.45 24.59
N PHE A 446 7.16 -3.97 25.79
CA PHE A 446 5.78 -4.19 26.20
C PHE A 446 5.25 -3.09 27.10
N GLN A 447 6.10 -2.28 27.68
CA GLN A 447 5.73 -1.13 28.54
C GLN A 447 4.65 -0.21 27.93
N PRO A 448 4.69 0.15 26.64
CA PRO A 448 3.64 1.00 26.03
C PRO A 448 2.25 0.33 26.00
N MET A 449 2.20 -1.00 26.11
CA MET A 449 0.94 -1.75 26.10
C MET A 449 0.41 -2.01 27.52
N LEU A 450 1.23 -1.87 28.55
CA LEU A 450 0.87 -2.12 29.95
C LEU A 450 -0.45 -1.40 30.33
N ALA A 451 -0.52 -0.09 30.08
CA ALA A 451 -1.71 0.73 30.39
C ALA A 451 -3.02 0.26 29.74
N ARG A 452 -2.94 -0.55 28.68
CA ARG A 452 -4.13 -1.13 28.00
C ARG A 452 -4.49 -2.50 28.50
N VAL A 453 -3.52 -3.24 29.03
CA VAL A 453 -3.67 -4.63 29.45
C VAL A 453 -3.95 -4.71 30.94
N ASP A 454 -3.23 -3.92 31.72
CA ASP A 454 -3.45 -3.74 33.16
C ASP A 454 -4.79 -3.00 33.39
N LYS A 455 -5.82 -3.78 33.69
CA LYS A 455 -7.19 -3.31 33.86
C LYS A 455 -7.47 -2.74 35.25
N ASN A 456 -6.80 -3.31 36.25
CA ASN A 456 -6.95 -2.92 37.63
C ASN A 456 -6.01 -1.77 38.02
N LYS A 457 -5.05 -1.43 37.12
CA LYS A 457 -4.05 -0.34 37.26
C LYS A 457 -3.12 -0.54 38.47
N ASP A 458 -2.77 -1.78 38.77
CA ASP A 458 -1.83 -2.11 39.85
C ASP A 458 -0.37 -2.17 39.40
N GLY A 459 -0.12 -1.95 38.09
CA GLY A 459 1.22 -1.97 37.51
C GLY A 459 1.75 -3.37 37.22
N LYS A 460 0.92 -4.39 37.36
CA LYS A 460 1.26 -5.79 37.16
C LYS A 460 0.42 -6.40 36.04
N LEU A 461 0.79 -7.57 35.58
CA LEU A 461 -0.01 -8.34 34.61
C LEU A 461 -0.24 -9.72 35.15
N ASP A 462 -1.45 -9.96 35.63
CA ASP A 462 -1.87 -11.26 36.13
C ASP A 462 -2.34 -12.20 34.98
N ALA A 463 -2.56 -13.46 35.32
CA ALA A 463 -2.99 -14.51 34.38
C ALA A 463 -4.33 -14.16 33.70
N LYS A 464 -5.25 -13.45 34.39
CA LYS A 464 -6.55 -13.05 33.84
C LYS A 464 -6.41 -11.89 32.84
N GLU A 465 -5.52 -10.97 33.11
CA GLU A 465 -5.23 -9.84 32.22
C GLU A 465 -4.51 -10.31 30.96
N LEU A 466 -3.55 -11.21 31.10
CA LEU A 466 -2.86 -11.86 30.00
C LEU A 466 -3.82 -12.72 29.15
N GLU A 467 -4.75 -13.45 29.80
CA GLU A 467 -5.76 -14.21 29.08
C GLU A 467 -6.79 -13.32 28.37
N ALA A 468 -7.25 -12.24 29.03
CA ALA A 468 -8.13 -11.23 28.44
C ALA A 468 -7.47 -10.52 27.24
N MET A 469 -6.19 -10.19 27.37
CA MET A 469 -5.37 -9.68 26.28
C MET A 469 -5.31 -10.69 25.13
N ALA A 470 -4.93 -11.92 25.38
CA ALA A 470 -4.85 -12.96 24.34
C ALA A 470 -6.19 -13.21 23.65
N LYS A 471 -7.29 -13.19 24.40
CA LYS A 471 -8.66 -13.26 23.87
C LYS A 471 -8.97 -12.06 22.98
N SER A 472 -8.66 -10.85 23.44
CA SER A 472 -8.83 -9.62 22.63
C SER A 472 -8.00 -9.64 21.34
N PHE A 473 -6.76 -10.13 21.39
CA PHE A 473 -5.93 -10.31 20.19
C PHE A 473 -6.45 -11.42 19.28
N ALA A 474 -6.96 -12.54 19.86
CA ALA A 474 -7.58 -13.59 19.09
C ALA A 474 -8.89 -13.13 18.42
N GLU A 475 -9.71 -12.35 19.11
CA GLU A 475 -10.93 -11.73 18.58
C GLU A 475 -10.62 -10.69 17.52
N ARG A 476 -9.61 -9.84 17.72
CA ARG A 476 -9.11 -8.93 16.69
C ARG A 476 -8.53 -9.66 15.48
N ARG A 477 -7.81 -10.77 15.69
CA ARG A 477 -7.32 -11.63 14.62
C ARG A 477 -8.45 -12.40 13.92
N ALA A 478 -9.46 -12.86 14.65
CA ALA A 478 -10.66 -13.47 14.10
C ALA A 478 -11.51 -12.41 13.37
N GLY A 479 -11.70 -11.22 13.93
CA GLY A 479 -12.32 -10.07 13.28
C GLY A 479 -11.51 -9.53 12.11
N ALA A 480 -10.15 -9.57 12.18
CA ALA A 480 -9.29 -9.28 11.04
C ALA A 480 -9.31 -10.38 9.96
N ARG A 481 -9.53 -11.63 10.33
CA ARG A 481 -9.79 -12.73 9.39
C ARG A 481 -11.18 -12.66 8.75
N THR A 482 -12.18 -12.15 9.47
CA THR A 482 -13.53 -11.87 8.92
C THR A 482 -13.65 -10.46 8.34
N GLY A 483 -12.74 -9.54 8.66
CA GLY A 483 -12.73 -8.16 8.16
C GLY A 483 -11.98 -7.96 6.84
N ALA A 484 -11.36 -9.01 6.31
CA ALA A 484 -10.86 -9.07 4.94
C ALA A 484 -11.79 -9.93 4.11
N ALA A 485 -13.06 -9.54 4.04
CA ALA A 485 -13.96 -10.14 3.08
C ALA A 485 -13.42 -9.87 1.69
N ASP A 486 -12.83 -10.89 1.08
CA ASP A 486 -12.62 -10.92 -0.35
C ASP A 486 -14.00 -11.00 -1.04
N PRO A 487 -14.20 -10.30 -2.16
CA PRO A 487 -13.24 -9.46 -2.86
C PRO A 487 -13.04 -8.09 -2.23
N ILE A 488 -11.83 -7.51 -2.40
CA ILE A 488 -11.45 -6.18 -1.94
C ILE A 488 -11.27 -5.27 -3.15
N VAL A 489 -11.93 -4.11 -3.14
CA VAL A 489 -11.70 -3.07 -4.14
C VAL A 489 -10.35 -2.39 -3.87
N TYR A 490 -9.43 -2.50 -4.84
CA TYR A 490 -8.08 -1.93 -4.74
C TYR A 490 -7.88 -0.66 -5.54
N GLY A 491 -8.40 -0.58 -6.76
CA GLY A 491 -8.14 0.54 -7.62
C GLY A 491 -9.26 0.81 -8.63
N ILE A 492 -9.38 2.06 -9.02
CA ILE A 492 -10.43 2.56 -9.90
C ILE A 492 -9.81 3.46 -10.98
N ALA A 493 -10.22 3.29 -12.21
CA ALA A 493 -9.95 4.19 -13.30
C ALA A 493 -11.26 4.61 -13.97
N ALA A 494 -11.29 5.82 -14.51
CA ALA A 494 -12.45 6.30 -15.25
C ALA A 494 -12.03 7.04 -16.52
N SER A 495 -12.80 6.86 -17.58
CA SER A 495 -12.65 7.57 -18.84
C SER A 495 -13.95 7.50 -19.63
N ASP A 496 -14.34 8.65 -20.22
CA ASP A 496 -15.46 8.75 -21.16
C ASP A 496 -16.79 8.13 -20.66
N GLY A 497 -17.13 8.40 -19.38
CA GLY A 497 -18.33 7.88 -18.74
C GLY A 497 -18.23 6.41 -18.30
N ASN A 498 -17.08 5.76 -18.47
CA ASN A 498 -16.82 4.42 -17.96
C ASN A 498 -16.06 4.49 -16.66
N ILE A 499 -16.43 3.63 -15.69
CA ILE A 499 -15.66 3.37 -14.47
C ILE A 499 -15.20 1.92 -14.52
N VAL A 500 -13.88 1.71 -14.47
CA VAL A 500 -13.29 0.38 -14.36
C VAL A 500 -12.79 0.18 -12.93
N ILE A 501 -13.37 -0.79 -12.25
CA ILE A 501 -13.09 -1.13 -10.84
C ILE A 501 -12.35 -2.46 -10.80
N ARG A 502 -11.25 -2.49 -10.03
CA ARG A 502 -10.47 -3.70 -9.83
C ARG A 502 -10.58 -4.22 -8.41
N THR A 503 -10.86 -5.50 -8.30
CA THR A 503 -10.56 -6.32 -7.13
C THR A 503 -9.24 -7.10 -7.35
N GLY A 504 -8.95 -8.11 -6.54
CA GLY A 504 -7.72 -8.90 -6.72
C GLY A 504 -7.67 -9.65 -8.05
N THR A 505 -8.75 -10.36 -8.38
CA THR A 505 -8.85 -11.22 -9.56
C THR A 505 -9.97 -10.85 -10.54
N ARG A 506 -10.65 -9.69 -10.34
CA ARG A 506 -11.76 -9.29 -11.20
C ARG A 506 -11.67 -7.84 -11.64
N LEU A 507 -12.22 -7.58 -12.80
CA LEU A 507 -12.56 -6.25 -13.28
C LEU A 507 -14.06 -6.14 -13.48
N TYR A 508 -14.57 -4.96 -13.17
CA TYR A 508 -15.94 -4.53 -13.44
C TYR A 508 -15.87 -3.24 -14.25
N CYS A 509 -16.63 -3.13 -15.31
CA CYS A 509 -16.83 -1.85 -16.01
C CYS A 509 -18.27 -1.42 -15.81
N ILE A 510 -18.44 -0.26 -15.24
CA ILE A 510 -19.74 0.39 -15.11
C ILE A 510 -19.81 1.48 -16.18
N ARG A 511 -20.94 1.53 -16.88
CA ARG A 511 -21.18 2.49 -17.95
C ARG A 511 -22.61 3.00 -17.87
N ASN A 512 -22.77 4.28 -18.10
CA ASN A 512 -24.05 4.95 -18.29
C ASN A 512 -24.49 4.93 -19.74
#